data_8b1b6f0ca76e4ca0a5e36041bd78ada6
#
_entry.id   8b1b6f0ca76e4ca0a5e36041bd78ada6
#
_cell.length_a   1.000
_cell.length_b   1.000
_cell.length_c   1.000
_cell.angle_alpha   90.00
_cell.angle_beta   90.00
_cell.angle_gamma   90.00
#
_symmetry.space_group_name_H-M   'P 1'
#
loop_
_entity.id
_entity.type
_entity.pdbx_description
1 polymer ?
#
loop_
_entity_poly.entity_id
_entity_poly.type
_entity_poly.pdbx_seq_one_letter_code
_entity_poly.pdbx_strand_id
1 'polypeptide(L)'
;MRIVQLDLEHEAALRDFLAELAAHGETDIHGFFGEPEWTHAETVAAFTRWSCGDPPPGWVPSTTSFLVDGARILGVSNFRHWLTPHLLERGGHVGYTVRPSERGRGHAPRLLRDAARRARRMGLRQLLVVCDSGNLASARVIEKCGGAFESESPTDSGPIRRYWIDLRRAAAPTGRTDHL
;
A
#
# COMPACT_ATOMS: atom_id res chain seq x y z
N MET A 1 6.17 -6.00 -15.56
CA MET A 1 5.72 -5.64 -14.17
C MET A 1 4.29 -6.09 -13.94
N ARG A 2 4.01 -6.83 -12.87
CA ARG A 2 2.69 -7.32 -12.44
C ARG A 2 2.50 -7.11 -10.93
N ILE A 3 1.26 -7.10 -10.45
CA ILE A 3 0.94 -7.08 -9.02
C ILE A 3 0.47 -8.47 -8.63
N VAL A 4 1.09 -9.03 -7.59
CA VAL A 4 0.86 -10.39 -7.10
C VAL A 4 0.67 -10.40 -5.58
N GLN A 5 0.06 -11.43 -5.03
CA GLN A 5 0.26 -11.83 -3.64
C GLN A 5 1.51 -12.70 -3.56
N LEU A 6 2.14 -12.77 -2.38
CA LEU A 6 3.29 -13.67 -2.19
C LEU A 6 2.88 -15.13 -2.36
N ASP A 7 3.79 -15.89 -2.92
CA ASP A 7 3.81 -17.35 -2.89
C ASP A 7 5.22 -17.85 -2.50
N LEU A 8 5.40 -19.16 -2.44
CA LEU A 8 6.65 -19.75 -1.99
C LEU A 8 7.84 -19.47 -2.92
N GLU A 9 7.60 -19.16 -4.17
CA GLU A 9 8.66 -18.86 -5.16
C GLU A 9 9.28 -17.46 -4.96
N HIS A 10 8.61 -16.58 -4.20
CA HIS A 10 9.08 -15.20 -3.98
C HIS A 10 10.07 -15.03 -2.82
N GLU A 11 10.56 -16.11 -2.18
CA GLU A 11 11.42 -16.01 -0.98
C GLU A 11 12.67 -15.18 -1.20
N ALA A 12 13.44 -15.50 -2.24
CA ALA A 12 14.68 -14.78 -2.54
C ALA A 12 14.42 -13.30 -2.89
N ALA A 13 13.35 -13.04 -3.64
CA ALA A 13 12.94 -11.69 -4.02
C ALA A 13 12.49 -10.85 -2.81
N LEU A 14 11.78 -11.46 -1.86
CA LEU A 14 11.35 -10.79 -0.63
C LEU A 14 12.55 -10.47 0.25
N ARG A 15 13.46 -11.42 0.45
CA ARG A 15 14.68 -11.22 1.22
C ARG A 15 15.53 -10.07 0.67
N ASP A 16 15.73 -10.04 -0.65
CA ASP A 16 16.48 -8.97 -1.33
C ASP A 16 15.76 -7.60 -1.19
N PHE A 17 14.43 -7.57 -1.28
CA PHE A 17 13.64 -6.36 -1.07
C PHE A 17 13.79 -5.81 0.34
N LEU A 18 13.64 -6.65 1.35
CA LEU A 18 13.74 -6.27 2.76
C LEU A 18 15.18 -5.85 3.13
N ALA A 19 16.20 -6.53 2.58
CA ALA A 19 17.60 -6.19 2.80
C ALA A 19 17.94 -4.79 2.28
N GLU A 20 17.42 -4.40 1.10
CA GLU A 20 17.66 -3.05 0.57
C GLU A 20 16.97 -1.98 1.41
N LEU A 21 15.75 -2.21 1.90
CA LEU A 21 15.07 -1.28 2.80
C LEU A 21 15.85 -1.11 4.11
N ALA A 22 16.27 -2.22 4.72
CA ALA A 22 17.09 -2.19 5.95
C ALA A 22 18.41 -1.45 5.76
N ALA A 23 19.09 -1.64 4.62
CA ALA A 23 20.32 -0.92 4.28
C ALA A 23 20.10 0.60 4.14
N HIS A 24 18.88 1.05 3.91
CA HIS A 24 18.48 2.46 3.89
C HIS A 24 17.88 2.94 5.23
N GLY A 25 17.97 2.13 6.28
CA GLY A 25 17.43 2.47 7.61
C GLY A 25 15.91 2.39 7.72
N GLU A 26 15.24 1.76 6.77
CA GLU A 26 13.78 1.63 6.74
C GLU A 26 13.37 0.26 7.31
N THR A 27 13.08 0.23 8.60
CA THR A 27 12.65 -0.98 9.31
C THR A 27 11.13 -1.03 9.54
N ASP A 28 10.47 0.13 9.60
CA ASP A 28 9.00 0.23 9.59
C ASP A 28 8.51 0.34 8.14
N ILE A 29 8.11 -0.80 7.58
CA ILE A 29 7.76 -0.91 6.16
C ILE A 29 6.25 -0.79 5.99
N HIS A 30 5.78 0.41 5.65
CA HIS A 30 4.36 0.63 5.38
C HIS A 30 3.83 -0.31 4.30
N GLY A 31 2.82 -1.09 4.66
CA GLY A 31 2.21 -2.08 3.76
C GLY A 31 2.82 -3.48 3.86
N PHE A 32 3.81 -3.70 4.70
CA PHE A 32 4.35 -5.01 5.02
C PHE A 32 4.24 -5.28 6.53
N PHE A 33 3.65 -6.38 6.92
CA PHE A 33 3.37 -6.75 8.32
C PHE A 33 3.87 -8.17 8.64
N GLY A 34 4.92 -8.65 7.96
CA GLY A 34 5.62 -9.88 8.32
C GLY A 34 6.51 -9.65 9.54
N GLU A 35 6.57 -10.65 10.42
CA GLU A 35 7.45 -10.61 11.58
C GLU A 35 8.86 -11.08 11.20
N PRO A 36 9.92 -10.49 11.80
CA PRO A 36 11.31 -10.85 11.48
C PRO A 36 11.64 -12.32 11.72
N GLU A 37 10.97 -12.95 12.68
CA GLU A 37 11.18 -14.35 13.08
C GLU A 37 10.47 -15.34 12.17
N TRP A 38 9.55 -14.87 11.33
CA TRP A 38 8.78 -15.77 10.46
C TRP A 38 9.62 -16.27 9.30
N THR A 39 9.46 -17.55 9.02
CA THR A 39 9.88 -18.13 7.75
C THR A 39 9.06 -17.50 6.60
N HIS A 40 9.59 -17.61 5.38
CA HIS A 40 8.84 -17.17 4.21
C HIS A 40 7.48 -17.87 4.07
N ALA A 41 7.43 -19.18 4.36
CA ALA A 41 6.19 -19.95 4.33
C ALA A 41 5.15 -19.45 5.34
N GLU A 42 5.57 -19.08 6.56
CA GLU A 42 4.68 -18.49 7.57
C GLU A 42 4.16 -17.13 7.14
N THR A 43 5.02 -16.30 6.54
CA THR A 43 4.61 -15.00 5.96
C THR A 43 3.55 -15.17 4.87
N VAL A 44 3.77 -16.10 3.93
CA VAL A 44 2.80 -16.41 2.86
C VAL A 44 1.48 -16.91 3.45
N ALA A 45 1.55 -17.84 4.42
CA ALA A 45 0.37 -18.40 5.08
C ALA A 45 -0.42 -17.32 5.84
N ALA A 46 0.27 -16.43 6.58
CA ALA A 46 -0.35 -15.33 7.32
C ALA A 46 -1.07 -14.36 6.36
N PHE A 47 -0.40 -13.88 5.31
CA PHE A 47 -1.00 -12.93 4.37
C PHE A 47 -2.20 -13.55 3.61
N THR A 48 -2.12 -14.84 3.31
CA THR A 48 -3.23 -15.59 2.71
C THR A 48 -4.45 -15.62 3.64
N ARG A 49 -4.26 -16.03 4.90
CA ARG A 49 -5.35 -16.06 5.91
C ARG A 49 -5.97 -14.68 6.11
N TRP A 50 -5.15 -13.63 6.27
CA TRP A 50 -5.65 -12.27 6.48
C TRP A 50 -6.47 -11.76 5.30
N SER A 51 -6.08 -12.11 4.09
CA SER A 51 -6.84 -11.75 2.88
C SER A 51 -8.18 -12.49 2.77
N CYS A 52 -8.28 -13.67 3.39
CA CYS A 52 -9.49 -14.49 3.45
C CYS A 52 -10.41 -14.17 4.65
N GLY A 53 -10.05 -13.20 5.49
CA GLY A 53 -10.91 -12.77 6.60
C GLY A 53 -10.51 -13.30 7.97
N ASP A 54 -9.33 -13.92 8.12
CA ASP A 54 -8.81 -14.48 9.37
C ASP A 54 -7.49 -13.79 9.80
N PRO A 55 -7.55 -12.50 10.22
CA PRO A 55 -6.39 -11.77 10.76
C PRO A 55 -6.16 -12.09 12.23
N PRO A 56 -5.02 -11.67 12.81
CA PRO A 56 -4.80 -11.73 14.25
C PRO A 56 -5.86 -10.95 15.05
N PRO A 57 -6.09 -11.29 16.33
CA PRO A 57 -6.98 -10.54 17.19
C PRO A 57 -6.66 -9.04 17.22
N GLY A 58 -7.67 -8.20 17.05
CA GLY A 58 -7.54 -6.74 17.03
C GLY A 58 -7.13 -6.15 15.66
N TRP A 59 -6.84 -7.00 14.68
CA TRP A 59 -6.56 -6.57 13.30
C TRP A 59 -7.80 -6.68 12.43
N VAL A 60 -7.76 -5.98 11.29
CA VAL A 60 -8.79 -6.12 10.25
C VAL A 60 -8.25 -6.99 9.12
N PRO A 61 -9.09 -7.74 8.41
CA PRO A 61 -8.69 -8.39 7.18
C PRO A 61 -8.04 -7.42 6.21
N SER A 62 -6.98 -7.89 5.57
CA SER A 62 -6.21 -7.06 4.66
C SER A 62 -5.55 -7.87 3.55
N THR A 63 -5.35 -7.26 2.41
CA THR A 63 -4.65 -7.87 1.27
C THR A 63 -3.31 -7.21 1.06
N THR A 64 -2.23 -7.97 1.27
CA THR A 64 -0.87 -7.54 0.93
C THR A 64 -0.56 -7.90 -0.51
N SER A 65 -0.12 -6.92 -1.29
CA SER A 65 0.17 -7.05 -2.73
C SER A 65 1.57 -6.52 -3.03
N PHE A 66 2.29 -7.20 -3.90
CA PHE A 66 3.65 -6.87 -4.30
C PHE A 66 3.70 -6.52 -5.79
N LEU A 67 4.36 -5.42 -6.12
CA LEU A 67 4.70 -5.09 -7.50
C LEU A 67 6.01 -5.80 -7.84
N VAL A 68 5.97 -6.69 -8.83
CA VAL A 68 7.13 -7.46 -9.27
C VAL A 68 7.48 -7.20 -10.73
N ASP A 69 8.76 -7.26 -11.05
CA ASP A 69 9.30 -7.26 -12.40
C ASP A 69 10.32 -8.40 -12.55
N GLY A 70 9.97 -9.41 -13.33
CA GLY A 70 10.72 -10.67 -13.30
C GLY A 70 10.74 -11.28 -11.90
N ALA A 71 11.94 -11.55 -11.40
CA ALA A 71 12.18 -12.08 -10.06
C ALA A 71 12.40 -10.98 -9.00
N ARG A 72 12.16 -9.70 -9.31
CA ARG A 72 12.47 -8.59 -8.39
C ARG A 72 11.21 -7.94 -7.86
N ILE A 73 11.11 -7.77 -6.55
CA ILE A 73 10.07 -6.97 -5.88
C ILE A 73 10.47 -5.49 -5.94
N LEU A 74 9.58 -4.66 -6.48
CA LEU A 74 9.77 -3.21 -6.63
C LEU A 74 9.03 -2.42 -5.55
N GLY A 75 8.05 -3.02 -4.90
CA GLY A 75 7.31 -2.40 -3.81
C GLY A 75 6.18 -3.28 -3.31
N VAL A 76 5.61 -2.87 -2.20
CA VAL A 76 4.54 -3.56 -1.47
C VAL A 76 3.42 -2.59 -1.13
N SER A 77 2.20 -3.06 -1.05
CA SER A 77 1.06 -2.35 -0.46
C SER A 77 0.19 -3.31 0.32
N ASN A 78 -0.40 -2.81 1.42
CA ASN A 78 -1.45 -3.50 2.15
C ASN A 78 -2.74 -2.69 2.05
N PHE A 79 -3.82 -3.35 1.68
CA PHE A 79 -5.17 -2.82 1.65
C PHE A 79 -5.99 -3.45 2.77
N ARG A 80 -6.38 -2.67 3.77
CA ARG A 80 -7.27 -3.02 4.88
C ARG A 80 -8.71 -2.96 4.40
N HIS A 81 -9.46 -4.04 4.61
CA HIS A 81 -10.79 -4.20 4.02
C HIS A 81 -11.85 -3.28 4.63
N TRP A 82 -11.66 -2.85 5.89
CA TRP A 82 -12.46 -1.82 6.56
C TRP A 82 -11.62 -1.06 7.57
N LEU A 83 -12.19 -0.01 8.15
CA LEU A 83 -11.53 0.83 9.15
C LEU A 83 -12.13 0.59 10.53
N THR A 84 -11.27 0.37 11.52
CA THR A 84 -11.58 0.58 12.93
C THR A 84 -11.53 2.08 13.26
N PRO A 85 -12.04 2.54 14.45
CA PRO A 85 -11.86 3.93 14.86
C PRO A 85 -10.40 4.39 14.79
N HIS A 86 -9.46 3.56 15.26
CA HIS A 86 -8.02 3.86 15.19
C HIS A 86 -7.51 4.01 13.74
N LEU A 87 -7.89 3.09 12.85
CA LEU A 87 -7.49 3.17 11.44
C LEU A 87 -8.14 4.36 10.71
N LEU A 88 -9.36 4.73 11.13
CA LEU A 88 -10.03 5.92 10.63
C LEU A 88 -9.26 7.19 11.01
N GLU A 89 -8.69 7.24 12.20
CA GLU A 89 -7.90 8.39 12.66
C GLU A 89 -6.52 8.44 12.04
N ARG A 90 -5.75 7.33 12.02
CA ARG A 90 -4.30 7.33 11.79
C ARG A 90 -3.80 6.42 10.67
N GLY A 91 -4.41 5.32 10.38
CA GLY A 91 -3.84 4.29 9.47
C GLY A 91 -4.39 4.35 8.05
N GLY A 92 -5.65 4.72 7.90
CA GLY A 92 -6.35 4.63 6.63
C GLY A 92 -6.50 3.20 6.12
N HIS A 93 -6.99 3.07 4.90
CA HIS A 93 -7.14 1.77 4.25
C HIS A 93 -5.84 1.24 3.64
N VAL A 94 -4.87 2.10 3.28
CA VAL A 94 -3.73 1.69 2.47
C VAL A 94 -2.41 2.20 3.04
N GLY A 95 -1.47 1.27 3.26
CA GLY A 95 -0.05 1.56 3.39
C GLY A 95 0.71 1.03 2.17
N TYR A 96 1.79 1.68 1.77
CA TYR A 96 2.65 1.21 0.68
C TYR A 96 4.10 1.69 0.85
N THR A 97 5.02 0.87 0.34
CA THR A 97 6.45 1.19 0.28
C THR A 97 7.01 0.78 -1.08
N VAL A 98 7.89 1.62 -1.62
CA VAL A 98 8.62 1.34 -2.86
C VAL A 98 10.09 1.14 -2.53
N ARG A 99 10.70 0.12 -3.11
CA ARG A 99 12.13 -0.18 -3.06
C ARG A 99 12.94 1.10 -3.29
N PRO A 100 13.92 1.44 -2.44
CA PRO A 100 14.66 2.69 -2.53
C PRO A 100 15.24 2.98 -3.93
N SER A 101 15.92 2.01 -4.53
CA SER A 101 16.52 2.14 -5.88
C SER A 101 15.49 2.29 -7.02
N GLU A 102 14.21 2.06 -6.74
CA GLU A 102 13.11 2.11 -7.72
C GLU A 102 12.14 3.29 -7.51
N ARG A 103 12.46 4.19 -6.59
CA ARG A 103 11.66 5.40 -6.32
C ARG A 103 11.70 6.37 -7.50
N GLY A 104 10.69 7.24 -7.58
CA GLY A 104 10.58 8.21 -8.68
C GLY A 104 10.11 7.64 -10.02
N ARG A 105 9.93 6.31 -10.15
CA ARG A 105 9.57 5.63 -11.39
C ARG A 105 8.06 5.31 -11.54
N GLY A 106 7.22 5.88 -10.69
CA GLY A 106 5.76 5.71 -10.80
C GLY A 106 5.20 4.41 -10.21
N HIS A 107 5.96 3.69 -9.39
CA HIS A 107 5.53 2.42 -8.79
C HIS A 107 4.48 2.61 -7.69
N ALA A 108 4.63 3.60 -6.81
CA ALA A 108 3.66 3.90 -5.77
C ALA A 108 2.25 4.19 -6.30
N PRO A 109 2.05 5.02 -7.35
CA PRO A 109 0.74 5.17 -7.96
C PRO A 109 0.14 3.87 -8.52
N ARG A 110 0.95 2.91 -8.97
CA ARG A 110 0.47 1.60 -9.46
C ARG A 110 -0.07 0.77 -8.31
N LEU A 111 0.66 0.72 -7.18
CA LEU A 111 0.25 0.02 -5.96
C LEU A 111 -1.05 0.62 -5.40
N LEU A 112 -1.12 1.95 -5.26
CA LEU A 112 -2.31 2.62 -4.74
C LEU A 112 -3.53 2.43 -5.64
N ARG A 113 -3.37 2.48 -6.98
CA ARG A 113 -4.47 2.20 -7.91
C ARG A 113 -4.93 0.74 -7.87
N ASP A 114 -4.04 -0.22 -7.59
CA ASP A 114 -4.45 -1.61 -7.39
C ASP A 114 -5.29 -1.76 -6.12
N ALA A 115 -4.85 -1.17 -5.00
CA ALA A 115 -5.63 -1.13 -3.77
C ALA A 115 -7.01 -0.49 -3.99
N ALA A 116 -7.09 0.63 -4.70
CA ALA A 116 -8.35 1.29 -5.05
C ALA A 116 -9.27 0.40 -5.91
N ARG A 117 -8.71 -0.34 -6.89
CA ARG A 117 -9.50 -1.30 -7.68
C ARG A 117 -10.05 -2.45 -6.82
N ARG A 118 -9.26 -2.97 -5.87
CA ARG A 118 -9.70 -4.01 -4.92
C ARG A 118 -10.81 -3.49 -4.02
N ALA A 119 -10.61 -2.32 -3.41
CA ALA A 119 -11.60 -1.66 -2.57
C ALA A 119 -12.94 -1.47 -3.31
N ARG A 120 -12.89 -1.00 -4.56
CA ARG A 120 -14.10 -0.86 -5.41
C ARG A 120 -14.79 -2.19 -5.68
N ARG A 121 -14.04 -3.27 -5.97
CA ARG A 121 -14.62 -4.62 -6.17
C ARG A 121 -15.30 -5.15 -4.90
N MET A 122 -14.82 -4.74 -3.72
CA MET A 122 -15.43 -5.06 -2.43
C MET A 122 -16.62 -4.15 -2.08
N GLY A 123 -16.97 -3.20 -2.95
CA GLY A 123 -18.12 -2.32 -2.75
C GLY A 123 -17.83 -1.04 -1.95
N LEU A 124 -16.57 -0.76 -1.61
CA LEU A 124 -16.22 0.51 -0.96
C LEU A 124 -16.48 1.68 -1.93
N ARG A 125 -17.05 2.75 -1.39
CA ARG A 125 -17.33 3.97 -2.16
C ARG A 125 -16.21 5.00 -2.06
N GLN A 126 -15.41 4.92 -1.02
CA GLN A 126 -14.29 5.84 -0.74
C GLN A 126 -13.14 5.06 -0.11
N LEU A 127 -11.93 5.55 -0.33
CA LEU A 127 -10.69 4.98 0.20
C LEU A 127 -9.94 6.07 0.96
N LEU A 128 -9.78 5.92 2.27
CA LEU A 128 -8.96 6.81 3.08
C LEU A 128 -7.49 6.42 2.92
N VAL A 129 -6.65 7.38 2.60
CA VAL A 129 -5.19 7.22 2.60
C VAL A 129 -4.59 8.29 3.50
N VAL A 130 -3.67 7.89 4.36
CA VAL A 130 -3.00 8.76 5.32
C VAL A 130 -1.51 8.73 5.07
N CYS A 131 -0.84 9.86 5.21
CA CYS A 131 0.62 9.94 5.19
C CYS A 131 1.11 10.99 6.19
N ASP A 132 2.38 10.88 6.60
CA ASP A 132 3.01 11.92 7.41
C ASP A 132 3.01 13.25 6.65
N SER A 133 2.81 14.36 7.35
CA SER A 133 2.74 15.69 6.74
C SER A 133 4.05 16.08 6.03
N GLY A 134 5.19 15.60 6.53
CA GLY A 134 6.50 15.77 5.91
C GLY A 134 6.73 14.89 4.68
N ASN A 135 5.92 13.83 4.46
CA ASN A 135 6.06 12.93 3.33
C ASN A 135 5.37 13.48 2.07
N LEU A 136 5.97 14.55 1.51
CA LEU A 136 5.46 15.20 0.30
C LEU A 136 5.42 14.27 -0.91
N ALA A 137 6.28 13.26 -0.95
CA ALA A 137 6.28 12.26 -2.02
C ALA A 137 4.98 11.43 -1.98
N SER A 138 4.58 10.95 -0.79
CA SER A 138 3.33 10.22 -0.60
C SER A 138 2.12 11.11 -0.90
N ALA A 139 2.09 12.35 -0.40
CA ALA A 139 1.01 13.30 -0.68
C ALA A 139 0.77 13.46 -2.20
N ARG A 140 1.83 13.71 -2.97
CA ARG A 140 1.75 13.83 -4.44
C ARG A 140 1.26 12.54 -5.12
N VAL A 141 1.65 11.37 -4.61
CA VAL A 141 1.17 10.07 -5.12
C VAL A 141 -0.32 9.93 -4.90
N ILE A 142 -0.80 10.28 -3.71
CA ILE A 142 -2.21 10.19 -3.32
C ILE A 142 -3.05 11.14 -4.19
N GLU A 143 -2.63 12.39 -4.31
CA GLU A 143 -3.28 13.41 -5.16
C GLU A 143 -3.34 12.98 -6.63
N LYS A 144 -2.22 12.46 -7.17
CA LYS A 144 -2.15 11.90 -8.54
C LYS A 144 -3.08 10.70 -8.75
N CYS A 145 -3.46 10.03 -7.68
CA CYS A 145 -4.43 8.93 -7.71
C CYS A 145 -5.88 9.39 -7.45
N GLY A 146 -6.13 10.69 -7.38
CA GLY A 146 -7.46 11.27 -7.18
C GLY A 146 -7.83 11.48 -5.72
N GLY A 147 -6.85 11.48 -4.81
CA GLY A 147 -7.04 11.81 -3.40
C GLY A 147 -7.34 13.28 -3.21
N ALA A 148 -8.49 13.56 -2.60
CA ALA A 148 -8.86 14.89 -2.14
C ALA A 148 -8.38 15.07 -0.70
N PHE A 149 -7.65 16.15 -0.43
CA PHE A 149 -7.20 16.50 0.90
C PHE A 149 -8.41 16.74 1.82
N GLU A 150 -8.42 16.13 2.99
CA GLU A 150 -9.45 16.33 4.01
C GLU A 150 -8.95 17.24 5.13
N SER A 151 -7.85 16.84 5.76
CA SER A 151 -7.33 17.53 6.95
C SER A 151 -5.87 17.19 7.20
N GLU A 152 -5.24 18.02 8.01
CA GLU A 152 -3.98 17.75 8.68
C GLU A 152 -4.21 17.72 10.19
N SER A 153 -3.74 16.71 10.89
CA SER A 153 -3.96 16.52 12.32
C SER A 153 -2.67 16.17 13.04
N PRO A 154 -2.41 16.75 14.23
CA PRO A 154 -1.29 16.35 15.06
C PRO A 154 -1.49 14.93 15.59
N THR A 155 -0.40 14.19 15.76
CA THR A 155 -0.36 12.92 16.46
C THR A 155 0.90 12.83 17.32
N ASP A 156 0.98 11.87 18.23
CA ASP A 156 2.16 11.70 19.09
C ASP A 156 3.45 11.42 18.31
N SER A 157 3.33 10.85 17.11
CA SER A 157 4.45 10.57 16.21
C SER A 157 4.69 11.64 15.13
N GLY A 158 3.99 12.79 15.24
CA GLY A 158 4.06 13.87 14.27
C GLY A 158 2.75 14.10 13.51
N PRO A 159 2.64 15.23 12.77
CA PRO A 159 1.42 15.54 12.04
C PRO A 159 1.22 14.62 10.83
N ILE A 160 -0.04 14.30 10.56
CA ILE A 160 -0.45 13.47 9.43
C ILE A 160 -1.43 14.21 8.53
N ARG A 161 -1.41 13.88 7.23
CA ARG A 161 -2.37 14.32 6.22
C ARG A 161 -3.29 13.20 5.83
N ARG A 162 -4.57 13.52 5.71
CA ARG A 162 -5.66 12.60 5.38
C ARG A 162 -6.26 12.98 4.04
N TYR A 163 -6.48 11.96 3.20
CA TYR A 163 -7.01 12.11 1.84
C TYR A 163 -8.07 11.06 1.57
N TRP A 164 -9.15 11.45 0.87
CA TRP A 164 -10.17 10.52 0.39
C TRP A 164 -10.11 10.38 -1.13
N ILE A 165 -10.06 9.13 -1.59
CA ILE A 165 -10.21 8.80 -3.02
C ILE A 165 -11.65 8.34 -3.24
N ASP A 166 -12.41 9.03 -4.10
CA ASP A 166 -13.76 8.62 -4.52
C ASP A 166 -13.66 7.46 -5.51
N LEU A 167 -14.19 6.30 -5.12
CA LEU A 167 -14.17 5.08 -5.92
C LEU A 167 -15.40 4.92 -6.83
N ARG A 168 -16.42 5.78 -6.70
CA ARG A 168 -17.63 5.76 -7.54
C ARG A 168 -17.33 6.26 -8.95
N ARG A 169 -16.40 7.18 -9.11
CA ARG A 169 -15.98 7.70 -10.41
C ARG A 169 -15.01 6.70 -11.05
N ALA A 170 -15.32 6.23 -12.26
CA ALA A 170 -14.31 5.57 -13.08
C ALA A 170 -13.15 6.56 -13.29
N ALA A 171 -11.90 6.09 -13.11
CA ALA A 171 -10.76 6.91 -13.50
C ALA A 171 -10.97 7.33 -14.97
N ALA A 172 -11.05 8.64 -15.20
CA ALA A 172 -11.12 9.16 -16.56
C ALA A 172 -9.90 8.61 -17.33
N PRO A 173 -10.08 8.08 -18.54
CA PRO A 173 -8.94 7.71 -19.37
C PRO A 173 -8.09 8.97 -19.54
N THR A 174 -6.80 8.86 -19.25
CA THR A 174 -5.83 9.92 -19.55
C THR A 174 -5.83 10.08 -21.07
N GLY A 175 -6.58 11.07 -21.54
CA GLY A 175 -6.69 11.39 -22.95
C GLY A 175 -5.29 11.70 -23.51
N ARG A 176 -4.82 10.87 -24.39
CA ARG A 176 -3.81 11.23 -25.35
C ARG A 176 -4.49 12.19 -26.30
N THR A 177 -4.24 13.47 -26.17
CA THR A 177 -4.50 14.44 -27.23
C THR A 177 -3.42 14.24 -28.28
N ASP A 178 -3.70 13.38 -29.26
CA ASP A 178 -2.99 13.40 -30.53
C ASP A 178 -3.46 14.68 -31.24
N HIS A 179 -2.60 15.68 -31.28
CA HIS A 179 -2.77 16.80 -32.20
C HIS A 179 -2.29 16.35 -33.57
N LEU A 180 -3.20 16.33 -34.51
CA LEU A 180 -2.97 16.35 -35.96
C LEU A 180 -2.24 17.63 -36.36
#